data_e0c9f46f6b94d180e139bd03e39aa4f9
#
_entry.id   e0c9f46f6b94d180e139bd03e39aa4f9
#
_cell.length_a   1.000
_cell.length_b   1.000
_cell.length_c   1.000
_cell.angle_alpha   90.00
_cell.angle_beta   90.00
_cell.angle_gamma   90.00
#
_symmetry.space_group_name_H-M   'P 1'
#
loop_
_entity.id
_entity.type
_entity.pdbx_description
1 polymer ?
#
loop_
_entity_poly.entity_id
_entity_poly.type
_entity_poly.pdbx_seq_one_letter_code
_entity_poly.pdbx_strand_id
1 'polypeptide(L)'
;MLPALETFILDFRALYNEDISDAERFERGRPFLKTLLADKSLKQCAEKWPARNDPDQGYFENLLFYEDPDYGFVINALIKEPGESTPIHDHGEVLTVYGVFIGGEIVKRFRRVDFGAGENGAPGTDNGIELELVGENAVTPGYIDFVPPGEIHVEHNGQHRTIGLILRNGNVGDHLQSWYNKELGTRVRRYGPKQIPYQLA
;
A
#
# COMPACT_ATOMS: atom_id res chain seq x y z
N MET A 1 17.80 14.20 -1.35
CA MET A 1 16.47 13.83 -0.76
C MET A 1 15.73 15.10 -0.44
N LEU A 2 14.40 15.14 -0.59
CA LEU A 2 13.60 16.32 -0.21
C LEU A 2 13.60 16.49 1.31
N PRO A 3 13.74 17.73 1.84
CA PRO A 3 13.79 17.96 3.30
C PRO A 3 12.59 17.42 4.07
N ALA A 4 11.38 17.49 3.50
CA ALA A 4 10.18 16.96 4.14
C ALA A 4 10.23 15.42 4.31
N LEU A 5 10.76 14.70 3.32
CA LEU A 5 10.96 13.26 3.42
C LEU A 5 12.05 12.90 4.42
N GLU A 6 13.13 13.66 4.44
CA GLU A 6 14.22 13.47 5.40
C GLU A 6 13.73 13.67 6.84
N THR A 7 12.96 14.73 7.10
CA THR A 7 12.31 14.95 8.41
C THR A 7 11.42 13.80 8.80
N PHE A 8 10.55 13.32 7.87
CA PHE A 8 9.68 12.18 8.12
C PHE A 8 10.48 10.93 8.52
N ILE A 9 11.57 10.64 7.79
CA ILE A 9 12.43 9.47 8.08
C ILE A 9 13.02 9.58 9.47
N LEU A 10 13.57 10.74 9.84
CA LEU A 10 14.18 10.96 11.16
C LEU A 10 13.15 10.79 12.28
N ASP A 11 11.99 11.41 12.15
CA ASP A 11 10.90 11.32 13.13
C ASP A 11 10.39 9.87 13.27
N PHE A 12 10.22 9.16 12.17
CA PHE A 12 9.77 7.77 12.20
C PHE A 12 10.83 6.82 12.78
N ARG A 13 12.11 7.01 12.42
CA ARG A 13 13.24 6.27 13.03
C ARG A 13 13.31 6.46 14.53
N ALA A 14 12.97 7.64 15.05
CA ALA A 14 12.98 7.91 16.48
C ALA A 14 12.04 6.98 17.27
N LEU A 15 10.94 6.54 16.67
CA LEU A 15 10.00 5.58 17.27
C LEU A 15 10.60 4.17 17.47
N TYR A 16 11.69 3.83 16.78
CA TYR A 16 12.38 2.55 16.98
C TYR A 16 13.25 2.51 18.23
N ASN A 17 13.47 3.67 18.88
CA ASN A 17 14.12 3.74 20.19
C ASN A 17 13.15 3.40 21.34
N GLU A 18 11.87 3.23 21.07
CA GLU A 18 10.84 2.90 22.04
C GLU A 18 10.51 1.41 22.01
N ASP A 19 10.24 0.83 23.17
CA ASP A 19 9.80 -0.58 23.29
C ASP A 19 8.28 -0.68 23.04
N ILE A 20 7.89 -0.55 21.78
CA ILE A 20 6.51 -0.62 21.30
C ILE A 20 6.38 -1.60 20.14
N SER A 21 5.19 -2.14 19.94
CA SER A 21 4.90 -3.02 18.80
C SER A 21 4.97 -2.25 17.47
N ASP A 22 5.17 -2.98 16.35
CA ASP A 22 5.11 -2.37 15.02
C ASP A 22 3.75 -1.72 14.75
N ALA A 23 2.66 -2.37 15.14
CA ALA A 23 1.33 -1.80 14.99
C ALA A 23 1.21 -0.44 15.69
N GLU A 24 1.68 -0.32 16.92
CA GLU A 24 1.69 0.95 17.65
C GLU A 24 2.64 1.97 17.01
N ARG A 25 3.82 1.54 16.58
CA ARG A 25 4.80 2.40 15.91
C ARG A 25 4.21 3.02 14.64
N PHE A 26 3.54 2.23 13.83
CA PHE A 26 2.94 2.70 12.59
C PHE A 26 1.71 3.58 12.84
N GLU A 27 0.91 3.29 13.87
CA GLU A 27 -0.15 4.21 14.31
C GLU A 27 0.40 5.56 14.73
N ARG A 28 1.49 5.60 15.50
CA ARG A 28 2.17 6.84 15.88
C ARG A 28 2.86 7.53 14.71
N GLY A 29 3.19 6.83 13.64
CA GLY A 29 3.73 7.38 12.39
C GLY A 29 2.69 8.13 11.54
N ARG A 30 1.39 7.90 11.74
CA ARG A 30 0.31 8.55 10.95
C ARG A 30 0.35 10.09 10.98
N PRO A 31 0.55 10.76 12.12
CA PRO A 31 0.71 12.22 12.14
C PRO A 31 1.89 12.72 11.30
N PHE A 32 3.01 11.98 11.27
CA PHE A 32 4.16 12.33 10.46
C PHE A 32 3.84 12.20 8.96
N LEU A 33 3.17 11.09 8.59
CA LEU A 33 2.68 10.91 7.21
C LEU A 33 1.71 12.02 6.83
N LYS A 34 0.81 12.44 7.73
CA LYS A 34 -0.12 13.54 7.48
C LYS A 34 0.61 14.85 7.19
N THR A 35 1.70 15.12 7.92
CA THR A 35 2.55 16.29 7.68
C THR A 35 3.22 16.19 6.31
N LEU A 36 3.74 15.01 5.95
CA LEU A 36 4.36 14.76 4.65
C LEU A 36 3.35 14.94 3.49
N LEU A 37 2.11 14.44 3.65
CA LEU A 37 1.02 14.63 2.67
C LEU A 37 0.64 16.11 2.46
N ALA A 38 0.93 16.98 3.42
CA ALA A 38 0.66 18.42 3.32
C ALA A 38 1.81 19.22 2.68
N ASP A 39 2.97 18.60 2.46
CA ASP A 39 4.16 19.29 1.94
C ASP A 39 3.98 19.74 0.48
N LYS A 40 4.19 21.03 0.23
CA LYS A 40 4.00 21.65 -1.09
C LYS A 40 5.08 21.27 -2.08
N SER A 41 6.32 21.13 -1.63
CA SER A 41 7.43 20.77 -2.50
C SER A 41 7.31 19.34 -2.99
N LEU A 42 6.90 18.43 -2.10
CA LEU A 42 6.61 17.05 -2.46
C LEU A 42 5.44 16.97 -3.46
N LYS A 43 4.38 17.77 -3.27
CA LYS A 43 3.27 17.84 -4.23
C LYS A 43 3.71 18.28 -5.62
N GLN A 44 4.56 19.29 -5.72
CA GLN A 44 5.11 19.74 -7.00
C GLN A 44 5.96 18.65 -7.68
N CYS A 45 6.74 17.90 -6.91
CA CYS A 45 7.49 16.77 -7.46
C CYS A 45 6.57 15.66 -7.95
N ALA A 46 5.48 15.39 -7.24
CA ALA A 46 4.56 14.30 -7.53
C ALA A 46 3.82 14.45 -8.87
N GLU A 47 3.69 15.66 -9.39
CA GLU A 47 3.11 15.93 -10.72
C GLU A 47 3.86 15.18 -11.84
N LYS A 48 5.17 14.94 -11.63
CA LYS A 48 6.06 14.30 -12.61
C LYS A 48 6.31 12.81 -12.34
N TRP A 49 5.78 12.24 -11.27
CA TRP A 49 6.00 10.84 -10.96
C TRP A 49 5.32 9.95 -12.00
N PRO A 50 6.02 8.99 -12.59
CA PRO A 50 5.44 8.12 -13.58
C PRO A 50 4.47 7.13 -12.94
N ALA A 51 3.30 6.94 -13.52
CA ALA A 51 2.50 5.75 -13.26
C ALA A 51 3.24 4.54 -13.85
N ARG A 52 3.21 3.44 -13.11
CA ARG A 52 3.82 2.19 -13.54
C ARG A 52 2.81 1.07 -13.40
N ASN A 53 2.54 0.45 -14.52
CA ASN A 53 1.70 -0.73 -14.60
C ASN A 53 2.48 -1.81 -15.36
N ASP A 54 2.62 -2.98 -14.75
CA ASP A 54 3.18 -4.14 -15.44
C ASP A 54 2.02 -4.95 -16.05
N PRO A 55 1.73 -4.79 -17.36
CA PRO A 55 0.59 -5.44 -18.00
C PRO A 55 0.72 -6.96 -18.02
N ASP A 56 1.94 -7.50 -18.01
CA ASP A 56 2.19 -8.93 -18.04
C ASP A 56 1.91 -9.58 -16.68
N GLN A 57 2.07 -8.81 -15.61
CA GLN A 57 1.83 -9.25 -14.25
C GLN A 57 0.43 -8.88 -13.74
N GLY A 58 -0.23 -7.91 -14.37
CA GLY A 58 -1.54 -7.41 -13.98
C GLY A 58 -1.56 -6.69 -12.63
N TYR A 59 -0.45 -6.02 -12.26
CA TYR A 59 -0.36 -5.20 -11.06
C TYR A 59 0.48 -3.93 -11.28
N PHE A 60 0.35 -2.98 -10.36
CA PHE A 60 1.12 -1.75 -10.35
C PHE A 60 2.49 -1.95 -9.70
N GLU A 61 3.54 -1.40 -10.28
CA GLU A 61 4.82 -1.23 -9.60
C GLU A 61 4.76 0.03 -8.73
N ASN A 62 5.40 0.00 -7.55
CA ASN A 62 5.49 1.16 -6.67
C ASN A 62 6.81 1.90 -6.89
N LEU A 63 6.78 3.23 -6.80
CA LEU A 63 8.01 4.03 -6.75
C LEU A 63 8.59 3.95 -5.34
N LEU A 64 9.77 3.39 -5.18
CA LEU A 64 10.47 3.29 -3.91
C LEU A 64 11.32 4.54 -3.68
N PHE A 65 10.96 5.33 -2.67
CA PHE A 65 11.68 6.54 -2.29
C PHE A 65 12.75 6.29 -1.24
N TYR A 66 12.47 5.37 -0.33
CA TYR A 66 13.35 5.03 0.77
C TYR A 66 13.08 3.61 1.29
N GLU A 67 14.15 2.92 1.59
CA GLU A 67 14.17 1.68 2.36
C GLU A 67 15.17 1.84 3.49
N ASP A 68 14.73 1.62 4.73
CA ASP A 68 15.56 1.84 5.89
C ASP A 68 16.57 0.69 6.08
N PRO A 69 17.87 0.97 6.12
CA PRO A 69 18.90 -0.08 6.19
C PRO A 69 18.96 -0.80 7.53
N ASP A 70 18.46 -0.20 8.61
CA ASP A 70 18.56 -0.76 9.96
C ASP A 70 17.25 -1.43 10.41
N TYR A 71 16.11 -0.87 10.00
CA TYR A 71 14.79 -1.28 10.47
C TYR A 71 13.91 -1.88 9.36
N GLY A 72 14.31 -1.78 8.10
CA GLY A 72 13.61 -2.39 6.97
C GLY A 72 12.28 -1.74 6.57
N PHE A 73 11.85 -0.66 7.21
CA PHE A 73 10.64 0.02 6.75
C PHE A 73 10.86 0.72 5.42
N VAL A 74 9.79 0.81 4.61
CA VAL A 74 9.87 1.43 3.30
C VAL A 74 8.88 2.57 3.15
N ILE A 75 9.28 3.57 2.35
CA ILE A 75 8.43 4.68 1.91
C ILE A 75 8.34 4.62 0.40
N ASN A 76 7.12 4.48 -0.12
CA ASN A 76 6.91 4.37 -1.55
C ASN A 76 5.63 5.12 -1.99
N ALA A 77 5.40 5.18 -3.29
CA ALA A 77 4.16 5.69 -3.85
C ALA A 77 3.57 4.72 -4.86
N LEU A 78 2.24 4.64 -4.83
CA LEU A 78 1.43 4.02 -5.86
C LEU A 78 0.75 5.13 -6.68
N ILE A 79 0.94 5.11 -8.00
CA ILE A 79 0.34 6.05 -8.92
C ILE A 79 -0.64 5.30 -9.81
N LYS A 80 -1.89 5.76 -9.83
CA LYS A 80 -2.95 5.21 -10.68
C LYS A 80 -3.47 6.30 -11.61
N GLU A 81 -3.58 5.98 -12.89
CA GLU A 81 -4.19 6.86 -13.89
C GLU A 81 -5.74 6.78 -13.80
N PRO A 82 -6.48 7.73 -14.43
CA PRO A 82 -7.93 7.71 -14.37
C PRO A 82 -8.55 6.38 -14.79
N GLY A 83 -9.49 5.86 -13.99
CA GLY A 83 -10.20 4.61 -14.25
C GLY A 83 -9.44 3.33 -13.88
N GLU A 84 -8.19 3.41 -13.47
CA GLU A 84 -7.45 2.24 -13.03
C GLU A 84 -7.91 1.75 -11.65
N SER A 85 -7.79 0.46 -11.42
CA SER A 85 -8.10 -0.18 -10.14
C SER A 85 -7.04 -1.20 -9.81
N THR A 86 -6.68 -1.32 -8.54
CA THR A 86 -5.89 -2.46 -8.09
C THR A 86 -6.72 -3.75 -8.23
N PRO A 87 -6.12 -4.93 -8.33
CA PRO A 87 -6.85 -6.16 -8.07
C PRO A 87 -7.37 -6.19 -6.62
N ILE A 88 -8.36 -7.02 -6.31
CA ILE A 88 -8.69 -7.33 -4.91
C ILE A 88 -7.49 -8.08 -4.33
N HIS A 89 -6.88 -7.57 -3.25
CA HIS A 89 -5.64 -8.12 -2.72
C HIS A 89 -5.51 -7.91 -1.21
N ASP A 90 -4.55 -8.59 -0.61
CA ASP A 90 -3.99 -8.30 0.69
C ASP A 90 -2.47 -8.01 0.56
N HIS A 91 -1.85 -7.61 1.66
CA HIS A 91 -0.41 -7.38 1.71
C HIS A 91 0.35 -8.50 2.44
N GLY A 92 -0.27 -9.68 2.62
CA GLY A 92 0.30 -10.77 3.39
C GLY A 92 0.58 -10.35 4.84
N GLU A 93 1.82 -10.51 5.27
CA GLU A 93 2.26 -10.15 6.64
C GLU A 93 2.68 -8.68 6.78
N VAL A 94 2.66 -7.91 5.68
CA VAL A 94 3.13 -6.53 5.68
C VAL A 94 2.06 -5.58 6.20
N LEU A 95 2.40 -4.86 7.26
CA LEU A 95 1.62 -3.77 7.80
C LEU A 95 1.83 -2.52 6.94
N THR A 96 0.74 -1.86 6.57
CA THR A 96 0.76 -0.72 5.67
C THR A 96 0.01 0.47 6.27
N VAL A 97 0.59 1.66 6.19
CA VAL A 97 -0.11 2.93 6.35
C VAL A 97 -0.18 3.60 4.99
N TYR A 98 -1.37 3.78 4.48
CA TYR A 98 -1.65 4.35 3.17
C TYR A 98 -2.22 5.75 3.33
N GLY A 99 -1.65 6.72 2.62
CA GLY A 99 -2.14 8.09 2.62
C GLY A 99 -2.51 8.56 1.21
N VAL A 100 -3.74 9.03 1.00
CA VAL A 100 -4.15 9.66 -0.26
C VAL A 100 -3.49 11.03 -0.36
N PHE A 101 -2.58 11.18 -1.32
CA PHE A 101 -1.77 12.38 -1.51
C PHE A 101 -2.37 13.34 -2.54
N ILE A 102 -2.76 12.80 -3.70
CA ILE A 102 -3.39 13.54 -4.81
C ILE A 102 -4.56 12.71 -5.34
N GLY A 103 -5.58 13.36 -5.87
CA GLY A 103 -6.75 12.71 -6.45
C GLY A 103 -7.76 12.23 -5.42
N GLY A 104 -8.30 11.05 -5.62
CA GLY A 104 -9.25 10.41 -4.73
C GLY A 104 -9.75 9.10 -5.34
N GLU A 105 -10.22 8.20 -4.51
CA GLU A 105 -10.58 6.86 -4.92
C GLU A 105 -11.68 6.28 -4.03
N ILE A 106 -12.20 5.13 -4.42
CA ILE A 106 -13.12 4.33 -3.62
C ILE A 106 -12.35 3.11 -3.14
N VAL A 107 -12.23 2.97 -1.81
CA VAL A 107 -11.63 1.79 -1.16
C VAL A 107 -12.75 0.87 -0.73
N LYS A 108 -12.71 -0.39 -1.20
CA LYS A 108 -13.62 -1.45 -0.76
C LYS A 108 -12.86 -2.48 0.04
N ARG A 109 -13.44 -2.94 1.15
CA ARG A 109 -12.89 -3.97 2.02
C ARG A 109 -13.74 -5.23 1.97
N PHE A 110 -13.08 -6.37 2.06
CA PHE A 110 -13.71 -7.68 1.99
C PHE A 110 -13.29 -8.55 3.16
N ARG A 111 -14.15 -9.51 3.47
CA ARG A 111 -13.88 -10.60 4.40
C ARG A 111 -14.06 -11.92 3.68
N ARG A 112 -13.19 -12.89 3.95
CA ARG A 112 -13.40 -14.27 3.52
C ARG A 112 -14.51 -14.90 4.36
N VAL A 113 -15.42 -15.61 3.70
CA VAL A 113 -16.52 -16.34 4.33
C VAL A 113 -16.50 -17.82 4.00
N ASP A 114 -15.53 -18.28 3.20
CA ASP A 114 -15.33 -19.69 2.88
C ASP A 114 -14.68 -20.44 4.06
N PHE A 115 -15.15 -21.65 4.30
CA PHE A 115 -14.62 -22.55 5.32
C PHE A 115 -13.80 -23.64 4.63
N GLY A 116 -12.46 -23.53 4.60
CA GLY A 116 -11.66 -24.70 4.30
C GLY A 116 -10.43 -24.64 3.40
N ALA A 117 -10.02 -23.53 2.86
CA ALA A 117 -8.71 -23.47 2.23
C ALA A 117 -7.66 -23.14 3.29
N GLY A 118 -6.88 -24.14 3.70
CA GLY A 118 -5.78 -23.96 4.63
C GLY A 118 -4.79 -22.89 4.12
N GLU A 119 -4.29 -22.07 5.01
CA GLU A 119 -3.19 -21.14 4.73
C GLU A 119 -1.90 -21.93 4.56
N ASN A 120 -1.69 -22.50 3.39
CA ASN A 120 -0.37 -23.00 3.05
C ASN A 120 0.46 -21.79 2.62
N GLY A 121 1.47 -21.43 3.41
CA GLY A 121 2.35 -20.28 3.20
C GLY A 121 3.24 -20.33 1.95
N ALA A 122 2.84 -21.06 0.90
CA ALA A 122 3.57 -21.20 -0.35
C ALA A 122 2.86 -20.45 -1.50
N PRO A 123 3.60 -20.03 -2.55
CA PRO A 123 3.00 -19.56 -3.79
C PRO A 123 2.06 -20.61 -4.36
N GLY A 124 0.92 -20.18 -4.93
CA GLY A 124 -0.05 -21.12 -5.51
C GLY A 124 -1.40 -20.49 -5.76
N THR A 125 -2.31 -21.31 -6.28
CA THR A 125 -3.71 -20.93 -6.56
C THR A 125 -4.65 -21.80 -5.72
N ASP A 126 -5.57 -21.16 -5.02
CA ASP A 126 -6.66 -21.80 -4.30
C ASP A 126 -8.00 -21.49 -4.98
N ASN A 127 -8.95 -22.43 -4.89
CA ASN A 127 -10.30 -22.29 -5.41
C ASN A 127 -11.33 -22.39 -4.28
N GLY A 128 -12.58 -22.01 -4.58
CA GLY A 128 -13.66 -22.02 -3.60
C GLY A 128 -13.59 -20.85 -2.61
N ILE A 129 -12.94 -19.76 -3.01
CA ILE A 129 -12.82 -18.55 -2.20
C ILE A 129 -14.08 -17.71 -2.34
N GLU A 130 -14.71 -17.41 -1.23
CA GLU A 130 -15.87 -16.52 -1.17
C GLU A 130 -15.53 -15.24 -0.40
N LEU A 131 -15.84 -14.08 -1.03
CA LEU A 131 -15.60 -12.76 -0.46
C LEU A 131 -16.92 -12.01 -0.23
N GLU A 132 -17.11 -11.55 0.98
CA GLU A 132 -18.17 -10.62 1.37
C GLU A 132 -17.65 -9.19 1.42
N LEU A 133 -18.36 -8.24 0.80
CA LEU A 133 -18.06 -6.81 0.94
C LEU A 133 -18.47 -6.35 2.34
N VAL A 134 -17.52 -5.83 3.11
CA VAL A 134 -17.76 -5.38 4.50
C VAL A 134 -17.64 -3.87 4.66
N GLY A 135 -17.13 -3.16 3.67
CA GLY A 135 -17.02 -1.70 3.72
C GLY A 135 -16.70 -1.09 2.37
N GLU A 136 -17.18 0.13 2.15
CA GLU A 136 -16.89 0.96 0.99
C GLU A 136 -16.79 2.42 1.43
N ASN A 137 -15.67 3.08 1.11
CA ASN A 137 -15.44 4.48 1.46
C ASN A 137 -14.87 5.24 0.27
N ALA A 138 -15.43 6.41 -0.03
CA ALA A 138 -14.79 7.39 -0.90
C ALA A 138 -13.76 8.17 -0.08
N VAL A 139 -12.52 8.18 -0.54
CA VAL A 139 -11.40 8.82 0.15
C VAL A 139 -10.76 9.91 -0.71
N THR A 140 -10.27 10.96 -0.05
CA THR A 140 -9.74 12.17 -0.69
C THR A 140 -8.39 12.55 -0.10
N PRO A 141 -7.65 13.51 -0.68
CA PRO A 141 -6.33 13.91 -0.20
C PRO A 141 -6.33 14.27 1.29
N GLY A 142 -5.35 13.70 2.00
CA GLY A 142 -5.20 13.81 3.45
C GLY A 142 -5.86 12.68 4.25
N TYR A 143 -6.63 11.80 3.61
CA TYR A 143 -7.08 10.55 4.22
C TYR A 143 -5.88 9.65 4.49
N ILE A 144 -5.85 9.04 5.67
CA ILE A 144 -4.83 8.07 6.05
C ILE A 144 -5.51 6.82 6.58
N ASP A 145 -5.14 5.70 6.02
CA ASP A 145 -5.61 4.38 6.37
C ASP A 145 -4.50 3.57 7.06
N PHE A 146 -4.89 2.77 8.01
CA PHE A 146 -4.06 1.74 8.61
C PHE A 146 -4.56 0.39 8.13
N VAL A 147 -3.76 -0.27 7.30
CA VAL A 147 -4.08 -1.55 6.68
C VAL A 147 -3.30 -2.64 7.39
N PRO A 148 -3.93 -3.40 8.29
CA PRO A 148 -3.28 -4.48 9.01
C PRO A 148 -2.93 -5.64 8.06
N PRO A 149 -1.98 -6.51 8.47
CA PRO A 149 -1.69 -7.74 7.76
C PRO A 149 -2.94 -8.54 7.41
N GLY A 150 -3.04 -9.00 6.17
CA GLY A 150 -4.15 -9.84 5.69
C GLY A 150 -5.46 -9.12 5.42
N GLU A 151 -5.55 -7.79 5.57
CA GLU A 151 -6.76 -7.04 5.20
C GLU A 151 -6.97 -7.08 3.68
N ILE A 152 -8.11 -7.60 3.26
CA ILE A 152 -8.47 -7.75 1.84
C ILE A 152 -9.19 -6.49 1.37
N HIS A 153 -8.63 -5.83 0.35
CA HIS A 153 -9.19 -4.59 -0.19
C HIS A 153 -8.92 -4.42 -1.68
N VAL A 154 -9.54 -3.40 -2.25
CA VAL A 154 -9.33 -2.91 -3.61
C VAL A 154 -9.48 -1.39 -3.61
N GLU A 155 -8.62 -0.71 -4.36
CA GLU A 155 -8.76 0.72 -4.63
C GLU A 155 -9.22 0.94 -6.08
N HIS A 156 -10.36 1.61 -6.23
CA HIS A 156 -10.90 2.03 -7.51
C HIS A 156 -10.65 3.51 -7.73
N ASN A 157 -9.80 3.82 -8.69
CA ASN A 157 -9.57 5.19 -9.08
C ASN A 157 -10.78 5.77 -9.83
N GLY A 158 -11.05 7.06 -9.64
CA GLY A 158 -12.11 7.77 -10.33
C GLY A 158 -11.65 8.38 -11.65
N GLN A 159 -12.16 9.60 -11.94
CA GLN A 159 -11.88 10.34 -13.17
C GLN A 159 -10.54 11.10 -13.14
N HIS A 160 -9.81 11.04 -12.05
CA HIS A 160 -8.58 11.79 -11.85
C HIS A 160 -7.44 10.85 -11.51
N ARG A 161 -6.23 11.24 -11.87
CA ARG A 161 -5.02 10.58 -11.43
C ARG A 161 -4.93 10.60 -9.91
N THR A 162 -4.63 9.46 -9.30
CA THR A 162 -4.49 9.31 -7.85
C THR A 162 -3.07 8.88 -7.49
N ILE A 163 -2.54 9.47 -6.43
CA ILE A 163 -1.25 9.12 -5.86
C ILE A 163 -1.46 8.81 -4.39
N GLY A 164 -1.10 7.59 -4.00
CA GLY A 164 -0.97 7.18 -2.61
C GLY A 164 0.49 7.23 -2.15
N LEU A 165 0.75 7.85 -1.00
CA LEU A 165 2.01 7.69 -0.27
C LEU A 165 1.84 6.56 0.75
N ILE A 166 2.84 5.72 0.84
CA ILE A 166 2.73 4.46 1.57
C ILE A 166 3.95 4.28 2.46
N LEU A 167 3.70 3.94 3.72
CA LEU A 167 4.69 3.52 4.70
C LEU A 167 4.42 2.05 5.06
N ARG A 168 5.44 1.19 5.00
CA ARG A 168 5.32 -0.26 5.29
C ARG A 168 6.45 -0.73 6.19
N ASN A 169 6.20 -1.78 6.97
CA ASN A 169 7.23 -2.41 7.80
C ASN A 169 8.13 -3.39 7.02
N GLY A 170 7.97 -3.48 5.71
CA GLY A 170 8.81 -4.30 4.83
C GLY A 170 8.54 -4.03 3.36
N ASN A 171 9.46 -4.47 2.52
CA ASN A 171 9.34 -4.38 1.07
C ASN A 171 8.36 -5.46 0.57
N VAL A 172 7.19 -5.04 0.08
CA VAL A 172 6.15 -5.98 -0.37
C VAL A 172 6.60 -6.89 -1.51
N GLY A 173 7.61 -6.49 -2.27
CA GLY A 173 8.20 -7.35 -3.31
C GLY A 173 8.84 -8.63 -2.77
N ASP A 174 9.21 -8.64 -1.48
CA ASP A 174 9.85 -9.78 -0.80
C ASP A 174 8.86 -10.62 0.00
N HIS A 175 7.59 -10.22 0.06
CA HIS A 175 6.53 -10.89 0.82
C HIS A 175 5.46 -11.50 -0.08
N LEU A 176 4.95 -12.66 0.33
CA LEU A 176 3.81 -13.28 -0.34
C LEU A 176 2.55 -12.49 -0.03
N GLN A 177 1.83 -12.15 -1.08
CA GLN A 177 0.53 -11.49 -1.06
C GLN A 177 -0.50 -12.37 -1.74
N SER A 178 -1.77 -12.10 -1.50
CA SER A 178 -2.88 -12.78 -2.17
C SER A 178 -3.60 -11.82 -3.11
N TRP A 179 -3.90 -12.28 -4.30
CA TRP A 179 -4.80 -11.64 -5.25
C TRP A 179 -6.04 -12.51 -5.42
N TYR A 180 -7.18 -11.87 -5.37
CA TYR A 180 -8.48 -12.55 -5.37
C TYR A 180 -9.26 -12.22 -6.64
N ASN A 181 -9.83 -13.24 -7.24
CA ASN A 181 -10.88 -13.07 -8.24
C ASN A 181 -12.20 -13.53 -7.63
N LYS A 182 -13.05 -12.56 -7.28
CA LYS A 182 -14.33 -12.81 -6.62
C LYS A 182 -15.32 -13.57 -7.52
N GLU A 183 -15.29 -13.33 -8.84
CA GLU A 183 -16.20 -13.96 -9.79
C GLU A 183 -15.85 -15.44 -10.02
N LEU A 184 -14.55 -15.73 -10.10
CA LEU A 184 -14.05 -17.08 -10.26
C LEU A 184 -13.92 -17.86 -8.94
N GLY A 185 -14.06 -17.18 -7.81
CA GLY A 185 -13.85 -17.79 -6.50
C GLY A 185 -12.41 -18.28 -6.32
N THR A 186 -11.41 -17.53 -6.79
CA THR A 186 -10.00 -17.94 -6.72
C THR A 186 -9.14 -16.96 -5.98
N ARG A 187 -8.06 -17.47 -5.36
CA ARG A 187 -6.97 -16.71 -4.76
C ARG A 187 -5.64 -17.18 -5.36
N VAL A 188 -4.83 -16.24 -5.81
CA VAL A 188 -3.46 -16.49 -6.26
C VAL A 188 -2.50 -15.88 -5.26
N ARG A 189 -1.57 -16.69 -4.72
CA ARG A 189 -0.49 -16.21 -3.83
C ARG A 189 0.82 -16.15 -4.59
N ARG A 190 1.41 -14.99 -4.58
CA ARG A 190 2.70 -14.69 -5.21
C ARG A 190 3.39 -13.53 -4.49
N TYR A 191 4.65 -13.30 -4.81
CA TYR A 191 5.35 -12.11 -4.33
C TYR A 191 4.68 -10.83 -4.81
N GLY A 192 4.74 -9.80 -3.99
CA GLY A 192 4.12 -8.51 -4.24
C GLY A 192 4.73 -7.74 -5.43
N PRO A 193 4.18 -6.55 -5.72
CA PRO A 193 4.64 -5.73 -6.83
C PRO A 193 6.10 -5.27 -6.62
N LYS A 194 6.81 -5.14 -7.74
CA LYS A 194 8.18 -4.59 -7.73
C LYS A 194 8.19 -3.19 -7.14
N GLN A 195 9.23 -2.93 -6.37
CA GLN A 195 9.55 -1.63 -5.83
C GLN A 195 10.64 -1.02 -6.70
N ILE A 196 10.32 0.03 -7.43
CA ILE A 196 11.24 0.65 -8.39
C ILE A 196 11.91 1.85 -7.72
N PRO A 197 13.23 1.80 -7.49
CA PRO A 197 13.95 2.93 -6.90
C PRO A 197 13.68 4.22 -7.69
N TYR A 198 13.25 5.25 -6.99
CA TYR A 198 12.94 6.55 -7.59
C TYR A 198 13.53 7.68 -6.76
N GLN A 199 14.41 8.44 -7.37
CA GLN A 199 15.08 9.55 -6.70
C GLN A 199 14.20 10.80 -6.77
N LEU A 200 13.80 11.30 -5.60
CA LEU A 200 13.10 12.58 -5.47
C LEU A 200 14.11 13.72 -5.67
N ALA A 201 13.93 14.47 -6.74
CA ALA A 201 14.76 15.62 -7.13
C ALA A 201 14.05 16.94 -6.77
#